data_24457f705895f21b2b07d6841e702cf7
#
_entry.id   24457f705895f21b2b07d6841e702cf7
#
_cell.length_a   1.000
_cell.length_b   1.000
_cell.length_c   1.000
_cell.angle_alpha   90.00
_cell.angle_beta   90.00
_cell.angle_gamma   90.00
#
_symmetry.space_group_name_H-M   'P 1'
#
loop_
_entity.id
_entity.type
_entity.pdbx_description
1 polymer ?
#
loop_
_entity_poly.entity_id
_entity_poly.type
_entity_poly.pdbx_seq_one_letter_code
_entity_poly.pdbx_strand_id
1 'polypeptide(L)'
;MTGHTSASVPVLDVQASQPDVKISLSQVGVTGVEKVIRLGAGGSAQLFSARFECAVELGSNQKGAHMSRFEEVVNAAIGEVVLSDQPTLRAETLAERIAVLVRERQHARRAEVTVTARFPERKPAPVSGIPTQEIYTLLGCAVASERGTRRITGVRAQGMTACPCAQEYVAAAARVRLAEQGYDDEAIDRILEAVPVATHNQRGLGTLQLGLPEGVDADIDARELVQIVEESMSSEIYELMKRDDEASVVERAHRRPRFVEDCVREMIGGVAGRYTELGDDVFVSARQENLETIHQHNVVAERYGLLGEIRAELSRGESATATATATATATATATATATATATATHMSRRAWLDAAS
;
A
#
# COMPACT_ATOMS: atom_id res chain seq x y z
N MET A 1 -3.21 25.49 -66.02
CA MET A 1 -3.65 24.93 -64.72
C MET A 1 -3.06 23.55 -64.58
N THR A 2 -1.91 23.44 -63.93
CA THR A 2 -1.21 22.20 -63.71
C THR A 2 -1.58 21.71 -62.30
N GLY A 3 -2.42 20.68 -62.26
CA GLY A 3 -2.81 20.02 -61.00
C GLY A 3 -1.63 19.28 -60.39
N HIS A 4 -1.11 19.73 -59.27
CA HIS A 4 -0.21 18.96 -58.45
C HIS A 4 -1.02 17.91 -57.67
N THR A 5 -1.06 16.70 -58.20
CA THR A 5 -1.42 15.51 -57.39
C THR A 5 -0.34 15.27 -56.38
N SER A 6 -0.61 15.65 -55.15
CA SER A 6 0.20 15.26 -53.99
C SER A 6 0.13 13.73 -53.87
N ALA A 7 1.19 13.02 -54.30
CA ALA A 7 1.33 11.59 -54.00
C ALA A 7 1.44 11.43 -52.47
N SER A 8 0.43 10.81 -51.84
CA SER A 8 0.51 10.43 -50.44
C SER A 8 1.61 9.42 -50.27
N VAL A 9 2.63 9.77 -49.47
CA VAL A 9 3.68 8.79 -49.08
C VAL A 9 2.97 7.68 -48.30
N PRO A 10 3.15 6.41 -48.67
CA PRO A 10 2.57 5.31 -47.92
C PRO A 10 3.12 5.34 -46.50
N VAL A 11 2.23 5.47 -45.52
CA VAL A 11 2.60 5.43 -44.08
C VAL A 11 3.02 4.00 -43.76
N LEU A 12 4.33 3.77 -43.64
CA LEU A 12 4.89 2.48 -43.25
C LEU A 12 4.67 2.30 -41.74
N ASP A 13 3.91 1.29 -41.34
CA ASP A 13 3.77 0.92 -39.91
C ASP A 13 5.05 0.16 -39.48
N VAL A 14 6.03 0.93 -39.01
CA VAL A 14 7.32 0.39 -38.58
C VAL A 14 7.19 -0.47 -37.31
N GLN A 15 6.21 -0.15 -36.46
CA GLN A 15 5.94 -0.86 -35.21
C GLN A 15 5.44 -2.29 -35.48
N ALA A 16 4.65 -2.47 -36.52
CA ALA A 16 4.15 -3.79 -36.94
C ALA A 16 5.18 -4.64 -37.65
N SER A 17 6.35 -4.08 -38.03
CA SER A 17 7.43 -4.85 -38.70
C SER A 17 8.08 -5.85 -37.73
N GLN A 18 8.85 -6.79 -38.27
CA GLN A 18 9.60 -7.75 -37.45
C GLN A 18 10.87 -7.10 -36.88
N PRO A 19 11.23 -7.38 -35.61
CA PRO A 19 12.50 -6.96 -35.05
C PRO A 19 13.66 -7.83 -35.57
N ASP A 20 14.87 -7.26 -35.54
CA ASP A 20 16.10 -8.00 -35.91
C ASP A 20 16.40 -9.12 -34.89
N VAL A 21 16.11 -8.89 -33.62
CA VAL A 21 16.23 -9.86 -32.54
C VAL A 21 14.82 -10.25 -32.07
N LYS A 22 14.45 -11.51 -32.30
CA LYS A 22 13.10 -12.05 -32.02
C LYS A 22 12.96 -12.49 -30.56
N ILE A 23 12.85 -11.52 -29.64
CA ILE A 23 12.58 -11.75 -28.22
C ILE A 23 11.31 -11.00 -27.84
N SER A 24 10.42 -11.64 -27.05
CA SER A 24 9.26 -11.00 -26.46
C SER A 24 9.68 -10.06 -25.31
N LEU A 25 8.92 -8.99 -25.12
CA LEU A 25 9.15 -8.05 -24.02
C LEU A 25 7.96 -8.07 -23.05
N SER A 26 8.27 -8.23 -21.77
CA SER A 26 7.24 -8.32 -20.70
C SER A 26 6.49 -7.01 -20.49
N GLN A 27 7.14 -5.87 -20.71
CA GLN A 27 6.52 -4.56 -20.59
C GLN A 27 7.11 -3.56 -21.57
N VAL A 28 6.24 -2.96 -22.37
CA VAL A 28 6.55 -1.85 -23.29
C VAL A 28 5.45 -0.82 -23.16
N GLY A 29 5.78 0.43 -22.89
CA GLY A 29 4.73 1.44 -22.69
C GLY A 29 5.26 2.80 -22.31
N VAL A 30 4.42 3.57 -21.62
CA VAL A 30 4.69 4.94 -21.20
C VAL A 30 4.66 5.04 -19.66
N THR A 31 5.53 5.87 -19.12
CA THR A 31 5.59 6.18 -17.69
C THR A 31 5.58 7.69 -17.49
N GLY A 32 5.16 8.12 -16.27
CA GLY A 32 5.21 9.54 -15.92
C GLY A 32 4.19 10.43 -16.65
N VAL A 33 3.12 9.86 -17.19
CA VAL A 33 2.04 10.65 -17.80
C VAL A 33 1.23 11.32 -16.69
N GLU A 34 1.31 12.64 -16.58
CA GLU A 34 0.59 13.38 -15.55
C GLU A 34 -0.70 14.01 -16.12
N LYS A 35 -1.79 13.82 -15.41
CA LYS A 35 -3.12 14.34 -15.78
C LYS A 35 -3.88 14.77 -14.53
N VAL A 36 -4.85 15.67 -14.73
CA VAL A 36 -5.84 15.99 -13.70
C VAL A 36 -7.03 15.06 -13.90
N ILE A 37 -7.41 14.36 -12.84
CA ILE A 37 -8.57 13.45 -12.82
C ILE A 37 -9.60 13.93 -11.80
N ARG A 38 -10.84 13.51 -11.98
CA ARG A 38 -11.93 13.73 -11.02
C ARG A 38 -12.22 12.40 -10.32
N LEU A 39 -12.15 12.38 -9.00
CA LEU A 39 -12.54 11.24 -8.17
C LEU A 39 -13.61 11.69 -7.17
N GLY A 40 -14.56 10.80 -6.84
CA GLY A 40 -15.66 11.08 -5.94
C GLY A 40 -17.03 11.07 -6.63
N ALA A 41 -18.12 11.06 -5.85
CA ALA A 41 -19.48 10.98 -6.33
C ALA A 41 -20.22 12.32 -6.21
N GLY A 42 -21.02 12.69 -7.23
CA GLY A 42 -21.92 13.83 -7.20
C GLY A 42 -21.23 15.16 -6.84
N GLY A 43 -21.84 15.96 -5.98
CA GLY A 43 -21.32 17.27 -5.56
C GLY A 43 -20.05 17.25 -4.71
N SER A 44 -19.57 16.06 -4.30
CA SER A 44 -18.31 15.88 -3.56
C SER A 44 -17.12 15.49 -4.44
N ALA A 45 -17.29 15.41 -5.76
CA ALA A 45 -16.21 15.08 -6.69
C ALA A 45 -15.12 16.16 -6.67
N GLN A 46 -13.87 15.74 -6.50
CA GLN A 46 -12.70 16.61 -6.43
C GLN A 46 -11.71 16.31 -7.55
N LEU A 47 -10.93 17.33 -7.93
CA LEU A 47 -9.88 17.23 -8.92
C LEU A 47 -8.56 16.86 -8.23
N PHE A 48 -7.87 15.85 -8.78
CA PHE A 48 -6.59 15.36 -8.29
C PHE A 48 -5.55 15.35 -9.40
N SER A 49 -4.31 15.67 -9.07
CA SER A 49 -3.19 15.33 -9.93
C SER A 49 -2.91 13.82 -9.82
N ALA A 50 -2.89 13.17 -10.96
CA ALA A 50 -2.61 11.73 -11.06
C ALA A 50 -1.50 11.46 -12.08
N ARG A 51 -0.66 10.48 -11.76
CA ARG A 51 0.39 9.95 -12.61
C ARG A 51 0.00 8.57 -13.11
N PHE A 52 0.16 8.35 -14.41
CA PHE A 52 -0.17 7.11 -15.08
C PHE A 52 1.09 6.43 -15.60
N GLU A 53 1.09 5.12 -15.48
CA GLU A 53 2.03 4.22 -16.13
C GLU A 53 1.21 3.16 -16.86
N CYS A 54 1.43 3.02 -18.17
CA CYS A 54 0.68 2.09 -19.01
C CYS A 54 1.67 1.25 -19.81
N ALA A 55 1.54 -0.06 -19.74
CA ALA A 55 2.40 -0.99 -20.46
C ALA A 55 1.60 -2.15 -21.06
N VAL A 56 2.12 -2.72 -22.13
CA VAL A 56 1.64 -3.95 -22.74
C VAL A 56 2.77 -4.97 -22.85
N GLU A 57 2.40 -6.24 -22.91
CA GLU A 57 3.30 -7.30 -23.35
C GLU A 57 3.49 -7.23 -24.87
N LEU A 58 4.71 -7.35 -25.35
CA LEU A 58 5.04 -7.31 -26.77
C LEU A 58 5.58 -8.65 -27.24
N GLY A 59 4.94 -9.22 -28.27
CA GLY A 59 5.35 -10.49 -28.84
C GLY A 59 6.68 -10.39 -29.62
N SER A 60 7.38 -11.51 -29.76
CA SER A 60 8.70 -11.60 -30.43
C SER A 60 8.70 -11.23 -31.92
N ASN A 61 7.53 -11.15 -32.56
CA ASN A 61 7.38 -10.84 -33.98
C ASN A 61 6.99 -9.38 -34.26
N GLN A 62 6.83 -8.57 -33.23
CA GLN A 62 6.42 -7.18 -33.32
C GLN A 62 7.54 -6.25 -32.83
N LYS A 63 7.96 -5.30 -33.67
CA LYS A 63 9.10 -4.42 -33.42
C LYS A 63 8.84 -3.40 -32.31
N GLY A 64 7.61 -2.91 -32.16
CA GLY A 64 7.28 -1.91 -31.14
C GLY A 64 5.79 -1.75 -30.90
N ALA A 65 5.44 -1.06 -29.79
CA ALA A 65 4.11 -0.59 -29.50
C ALA A 65 3.93 0.85 -30.02
N HIS A 66 2.70 1.25 -30.31
CA HIS A 66 2.38 2.60 -30.76
C HIS A 66 2.21 3.54 -29.56
N MET A 67 3.23 4.33 -29.25
CA MET A 67 3.27 5.17 -28.03
C MET A 67 2.12 6.19 -27.97
N SER A 68 1.74 6.83 -29.10
CA SER A 68 0.62 7.76 -29.16
C SER A 68 -0.70 7.12 -28.74
N ARG A 69 -0.93 5.85 -29.02
CA ARG A 69 -2.15 5.14 -28.64
C ARG A 69 -2.35 5.05 -27.13
N PHE A 70 -1.27 5.00 -26.34
CA PHE A 70 -1.35 5.02 -24.87
C PHE A 70 -1.92 6.37 -24.39
N GLU A 71 -1.37 7.48 -24.88
CA GLU A 71 -1.85 8.82 -24.49
C GLU A 71 -3.27 9.09 -24.98
N GLU A 72 -3.62 8.68 -26.20
CA GLU A 72 -4.96 8.78 -26.75
C GLU A 72 -5.99 8.07 -25.87
N VAL A 73 -5.68 6.83 -25.43
CA VAL A 73 -6.54 6.05 -24.53
C VAL A 73 -6.68 6.71 -23.17
N VAL A 74 -5.57 7.15 -22.57
CA VAL A 74 -5.59 7.83 -21.26
C VAL A 74 -6.43 9.10 -21.35
N ASN A 75 -6.24 9.93 -22.38
CA ASN A 75 -7.00 11.15 -22.59
C ASN A 75 -8.50 10.88 -22.82
N ALA A 76 -8.83 9.87 -23.63
CA ALA A 76 -10.22 9.50 -23.87
C ALA A 76 -10.91 8.99 -22.60
N ALA A 77 -10.27 8.11 -21.85
CA ALA A 77 -10.79 7.58 -20.60
C ALA A 77 -11.03 8.69 -19.55
N ILE A 78 -10.08 9.63 -19.42
CA ILE A 78 -10.23 10.77 -18.51
C ILE A 78 -11.34 11.71 -19.00
N GLY A 79 -11.42 11.99 -20.29
CA GLY A 79 -12.45 12.85 -20.87
C GLY A 79 -13.86 12.33 -20.63
N GLU A 80 -14.09 11.05 -20.79
CA GLU A 80 -15.37 10.40 -20.49
C GLU A 80 -15.73 10.48 -19.00
N VAL A 81 -14.72 10.34 -18.12
CA VAL A 81 -14.89 10.43 -16.66
C VAL A 81 -15.20 11.84 -16.20
N VAL A 82 -14.52 12.84 -16.76
CA VAL A 82 -14.75 14.26 -16.42
C VAL A 82 -16.12 14.74 -16.89
N LEU A 83 -16.64 14.15 -17.95
CA LEU A 83 -17.93 14.52 -18.58
C LEU A 83 -19.12 13.69 -18.10
N SER A 84 -18.89 12.57 -17.41
CA SER A 84 -19.98 11.72 -16.92
C SER A 84 -20.37 12.08 -15.49
N ASP A 85 -21.67 12.15 -15.22
CA ASP A 85 -22.24 12.21 -13.85
C ASP A 85 -22.19 10.84 -13.12
N GLN A 86 -21.37 9.92 -13.60
CA GLN A 86 -21.24 8.58 -13.02
C GLN A 86 -20.66 8.67 -11.60
N PRO A 87 -21.27 7.97 -10.63
CA PRO A 87 -20.77 7.97 -9.27
C PRO A 87 -19.40 7.27 -9.19
N THR A 88 -18.52 7.87 -8.43
CA THR A 88 -17.29 7.33 -7.86
C THR A 88 -16.37 6.58 -8.82
N LEU A 89 -15.62 7.29 -9.65
CA LEU A 89 -14.49 6.66 -10.29
C LEU A 89 -13.37 6.50 -9.25
N ARG A 90 -13.01 5.26 -8.95
CA ARG A 90 -11.88 4.87 -8.12
C ARG A 90 -10.63 4.73 -8.98
N ALA A 91 -9.47 4.91 -8.41
CA ALA A 91 -8.21 4.83 -9.15
C ALA A 91 -8.01 3.46 -9.81
N GLU A 92 -8.37 2.37 -9.13
CA GLU A 92 -8.32 1.00 -9.67
C GLU A 92 -9.34 0.77 -10.80
N THR A 93 -10.53 1.34 -10.69
CA THR A 93 -11.56 1.26 -11.75
C THR A 93 -11.13 2.05 -12.98
N LEU A 94 -10.52 3.22 -12.79
CA LEU A 94 -9.92 3.99 -13.87
C LEU A 94 -8.76 3.23 -14.52
N ALA A 95 -7.88 2.63 -13.71
CA ALA A 95 -6.79 1.80 -14.20
C ALA A 95 -7.31 0.61 -15.02
N GLU A 96 -8.34 -0.09 -14.54
CA GLU A 96 -8.99 -1.20 -15.25
C GLU A 96 -9.53 -0.79 -16.60
N ARG A 97 -10.30 0.30 -16.65
CA ARG A 97 -10.86 0.81 -17.89
C ARG A 97 -9.77 1.15 -18.91
N ILE A 98 -8.71 1.84 -18.45
CA ILE A 98 -7.58 2.18 -19.33
C ILE A 98 -6.86 0.90 -19.77
N ALA A 99 -6.65 -0.08 -18.87
CA ALA A 99 -5.97 -1.34 -19.21
C ALA A 99 -6.70 -2.13 -20.29
N VAL A 100 -8.04 -2.23 -20.20
CA VAL A 100 -8.88 -2.87 -21.23
C VAL A 100 -8.72 -2.16 -22.56
N LEU A 101 -8.89 -0.83 -22.59
CA LEU A 101 -8.80 -0.03 -23.82
C LEU A 101 -7.38 -0.06 -24.43
N VAL A 102 -6.34 0.00 -23.60
CA VAL A 102 -4.94 -0.11 -24.05
C VAL A 102 -4.70 -1.46 -24.68
N ARG A 103 -5.14 -2.56 -24.02
CA ARG A 103 -5.01 -3.91 -24.56
C ARG A 103 -5.63 -4.03 -25.94
N GLU A 104 -6.86 -3.51 -26.11
CA GLU A 104 -7.60 -3.54 -27.38
C GLU A 104 -6.91 -2.70 -28.46
N ARG A 105 -6.55 -1.45 -28.16
CA ARG A 105 -5.93 -0.53 -29.13
C ARG A 105 -4.53 -0.93 -29.57
N GLN A 106 -3.80 -1.60 -28.70
CA GLN A 106 -2.45 -2.13 -28.99
C GLN A 106 -2.49 -3.54 -29.59
N HIS A 107 -3.67 -4.19 -29.62
CA HIS A 107 -3.83 -5.62 -29.98
C HIS A 107 -2.92 -6.53 -29.15
N ALA A 108 -2.77 -6.19 -27.87
CA ALA A 108 -1.90 -6.89 -26.96
C ALA A 108 -2.63 -8.03 -26.23
N ARG A 109 -1.89 -9.07 -25.83
CA ARG A 109 -2.44 -10.15 -25.00
C ARG A 109 -2.71 -9.69 -23.58
N ARG A 110 -1.86 -8.78 -23.08
CA ARG A 110 -1.89 -8.27 -21.72
C ARG A 110 -1.55 -6.79 -21.72
N ALA A 111 -2.30 -6.02 -20.92
CA ALA A 111 -1.97 -4.64 -20.59
C ALA A 111 -2.00 -4.44 -19.08
N GLU A 112 -1.09 -3.61 -18.57
CA GLU A 112 -1.00 -3.21 -17.17
C GLU A 112 -1.03 -1.69 -17.07
N VAL A 113 -1.85 -1.16 -16.15
CA VAL A 113 -1.98 0.27 -15.90
C VAL A 113 -1.87 0.52 -14.41
N THR A 114 -1.04 1.49 -14.04
CA THR A 114 -0.94 1.99 -12.67
C THR A 114 -1.33 3.46 -12.64
N VAL A 115 -2.18 3.82 -11.70
CA VAL A 115 -2.62 5.19 -11.40
C VAL A 115 -2.16 5.53 -9.99
N THR A 116 -1.40 6.60 -9.85
CA THR A 116 -0.99 7.14 -8.56
C THR A 116 -1.54 8.55 -8.43
N ALA A 117 -2.39 8.79 -7.44
CA ALA A 117 -2.99 10.10 -7.20
C ALA A 117 -2.74 10.55 -5.75
N ARG A 118 -2.53 11.86 -5.55
CA ARG A 118 -2.48 12.44 -4.21
C ARG A 118 -3.85 13.01 -3.89
N PHE A 119 -4.45 12.55 -2.80
CA PHE A 119 -5.76 13.04 -2.39
C PHE A 119 -5.72 13.67 -1.01
N PRO A 120 -6.36 14.83 -0.85
CA PRO A 120 -6.50 15.49 0.44
C PRO A 120 -7.66 14.90 1.22
N GLU A 121 -7.46 14.69 2.52
CA GLU A 121 -8.51 14.30 3.45
C GLU A 121 -8.52 15.30 4.62
N ARG A 122 -9.70 15.65 5.11
CA ARG A 122 -9.84 16.49 6.31
C ARG A 122 -9.76 15.63 7.55
N LYS A 123 -8.84 15.99 8.44
CA LYS A 123 -8.61 15.30 9.69
C LYS A 123 -8.56 16.30 10.82
N PRO A 124 -9.35 16.15 11.89
CA PRO A 124 -9.25 17.04 13.06
C PRO A 124 -7.98 16.71 13.85
N ALA A 125 -7.31 17.73 14.37
CA ALA A 125 -6.22 17.56 15.32
C ALA A 125 -6.73 16.82 16.59
N PRO A 126 -5.90 16.01 17.28
CA PRO A 126 -6.36 14.99 18.22
C PRO A 126 -6.96 15.53 19.51
N VAL A 127 -6.62 16.74 19.92
CA VAL A 127 -7.10 17.38 21.18
C VAL A 127 -7.89 18.65 20.87
N SER A 128 -7.31 19.56 20.09
CA SER A 128 -7.94 20.84 19.78
C SER A 128 -9.11 20.73 18.81
N GLY A 129 -9.19 19.64 18.04
CA GLY A 129 -10.21 19.44 17.03
C GLY A 129 -10.11 20.40 15.83
N ILE A 130 -9.01 21.15 15.71
CA ILE A 130 -8.81 22.06 14.58
C ILE A 130 -8.72 21.22 13.30
N PRO A 131 -9.54 21.55 12.26
CA PRO A 131 -9.51 20.81 11.02
C PRO A 131 -8.17 21.04 10.31
N THR A 132 -7.48 19.96 9.98
CA THR A 132 -6.28 19.94 9.15
C THR A 132 -6.57 19.26 7.80
N GLN A 133 -5.67 19.38 6.85
CA GLN A 133 -5.75 18.69 5.58
C GLN A 133 -4.52 17.82 5.42
N GLU A 134 -4.72 16.51 5.50
CA GLU A 134 -3.69 15.53 5.25
C GLU A 134 -3.68 15.10 3.78
N ILE A 135 -2.52 14.76 3.26
CA ILE A 135 -2.39 14.32 1.87
C ILE A 135 -1.89 12.88 1.82
N TYR A 136 -2.76 11.99 1.38
CA TYR A 136 -2.48 10.58 1.17
C TYR A 136 -2.15 10.28 -0.28
N THR A 137 -1.52 9.14 -0.54
CA THR A 137 -1.34 8.63 -1.90
C THR A 137 -2.31 7.48 -2.13
N LEU A 138 -3.13 7.62 -3.15
CA LEU A 138 -4.01 6.56 -3.67
C LEU A 138 -3.28 5.82 -4.78
N LEU A 139 -3.31 4.50 -4.75
CA LEU A 139 -2.70 3.60 -5.70
C LEU A 139 -3.79 2.73 -6.33
N GLY A 140 -3.98 2.86 -7.64
CA GLY A 140 -4.84 1.98 -8.42
C GLY A 140 -3.98 1.22 -9.44
N CYS A 141 -4.12 -0.09 -9.51
CA CYS A 141 -3.47 -0.87 -10.56
C CYS A 141 -4.47 -1.85 -11.17
N ALA A 142 -4.37 -2.06 -12.48
CA ALA A 142 -5.15 -3.08 -13.14
C ALA A 142 -4.32 -3.79 -14.22
N VAL A 143 -4.59 -5.09 -14.36
CA VAL A 143 -4.10 -5.90 -15.46
C VAL A 143 -5.29 -6.45 -16.22
N ALA A 144 -5.33 -6.18 -17.52
CA ALA A 144 -6.32 -6.74 -18.43
C ALA A 144 -5.67 -7.80 -19.33
N SER A 145 -6.28 -8.99 -19.42
CA SER A 145 -5.86 -10.11 -20.24
C SER A 145 -7.06 -10.74 -20.97
N GLU A 146 -6.83 -11.83 -21.67
CA GLU A 146 -7.91 -12.63 -22.30
C GLU A 146 -8.79 -13.32 -21.24
N ARG A 147 -8.28 -13.57 -20.03
CA ARG A 147 -9.01 -14.21 -18.93
C ARG A 147 -9.92 -13.26 -18.17
N GLY A 148 -9.69 -11.96 -18.30
CA GLY A 148 -10.40 -10.93 -17.55
C GLY A 148 -9.46 -9.86 -17.00
N THR A 149 -9.92 -9.20 -15.94
CA THR A 149 -9.19 -8.12 -15.29
C THR A 149 -8.94 -8.42 -13.81
N ARG A 150 -7.72 -8.07 -13.34
CA ARG A 150 -7.38 -8.01 -11.90
C ARG A 150 -7.14 -6.58 -11.51
N ARG A 151 -7.62 -6.21 -10.33
CA ARG A 151 -7.51 -4.85 -9.81
C ARG A 151 -6.78 -4.85 -8.47
N ILE A 152 -5.98 -3.82 -8.23
CA ILE A 152 -5.38 -3.56 -6.91
C ILE A 152 -5.78 -2.15 -6.49
N THR A 153 -6.40 -2.06 -5.33
CA THR A 153 -6.63 -0.81 -4.58
C THR A 153 -5.56 -0.70 -3.51
N GLY A 154 -4.93 0.45 -3.37
CA GLY A 154 -3.94 0.64 -2.35
C GLY A 154 -3.79 2.08 -1.92
N VAL A 155 -3.16 2.25 -0.77
CA VAL A 155 -2.86 3.56 -0.20
C VAL A 155 -1.44 3.60 0.32
N ARG A 156 -0.91 4.84 0.41
CA ARG A 156 0.28 5.13 1.22
C ARG A 156 -0.04 6.28 2.15
N ALA A 157 0.22 6.06 3.44
CA ALA A 157 0.08 7.05 4.49
C ALA A 157 1.38 7.20 5.29
N GLN A 158 1.50 8.33 5.97
CA GLN A 158 2.62 8.63 6.86
C GLN A 158 2.15 8.60 8.31
N GLY A 159 3.06 8.26 9.21
CA GLY A 159 2.86 8.31 10.64
C GLY A 159 4.18 8.42 11.38
N MET A 160 4.14 8.28 12.68
CA MET A 160 5.32 8.25 13.54
C MET A 160 5.50 6.85 14.12
N THR A 161 6.74 6.35 14.14
CA THR A 161 7.15 5.15 14.86
C THR A 161 8.19 5.52 15.91
N ALA A 162 8.14 4.84 17.05
CA ALA A 162 9.06 4.99 18.17
C ALA A 162 9.70 3.63 18.46
N CYS A 163 11.01 3.60 18.71
CA CYS A 163 11.77 2.37 18.83
C CYS A 163 11.55 1.66 20.17
N PRO A 164 11.01 0.42 20.20
CA PRO A 164 10.84 -0.34 21.44
C PRO A 164 12.17 -0.66 22.12
N CYS A 165 13.17 -1.09 21.34
CA CYS A 165 14.46 -1.55 21.88
C CYS A 165 15.18 -0.43 22.64
N ALA A 166 15.35 0.76 22.04
CA ALA A 166 16.00 1.88 22.71
C ALA A 166 15.21 2.33 23.95
N GLN A 167 13.88 2.27 23.91
CA GLN A 167 13.03 2.58 25.06
C GLN A 167 13.28 1.66 26.24
N GLU A 168 13.35 0.35 26.01
CA GLU A 168 13.63 -0.63 27.07
C GLU A 168 14.99 -0.40 27.75
N TYR A 169 16.04 -0.11 26.95
CA TYR A 169 17.36 0.20 27.50
C TYR A 169 17.36 1.49 28.33
N VAL A 170 16.66 2.52 27.89
CA VAL A 170 16.52 3.78 28.65
C VAL A 170 15.73 3.53 29.92
N ALA A 171 14.66 2.73 29.88
CA ALA A 171 13.86 2.36 31.06
C ALA A 171 14.69 1.55 32.06
N ALA A 172 15.47 0.57 31.61
CA ALA A 172 16.35 -0.22 32.46
C ALA A 172 17.40 0.66 33.17
N ALA A 173 18.03 1.58 32.44
CA ALA A 173 18.97 2.54 33.04
C ALA A 173 18.30 3.52 34.03
N ALA A 174 17.04 3.89 33.77
CA ALA A 174 16.27 4.73 34.71
C ALA A 174 15.95 3.95 36.01
N ARG A 175 15.59 2.66 35.92
CA ARG A 175 15.34 1.80 37.08
C ARG A 175 16.58 1.73 38.01
N VAL A 176 17.76 1.50 37.43
CA VAL A 176 19.00 1.46 38.20
C VAL A 176 19.24 2.77 38.95
N ARG A 177 19.11 3.92 38.26
CA ARG A 177 19.32 5.24 38.86
C ARG A 177 18.30 5.58 39.95
N LEU A 178 17.04 5.18 39.79
CA LEU A 178 16.02 5.36 40.81
C LEU A 178 16.24 4.48 42.05
N ALA A 179 16.67 3.24 41.86
CA ALA A 179 17.04 2.35 42.95
C ALA A 179 18.24 2.90 43.75
N GLU A 180 19.27 3.44 43.09
CA GLU A 180 20.39 4.12 43.73
C GLU A 180 19.97 5.35 44.58
N GLN A 181 18.85 6.00 44.19
CA GLN A 181 18.26 7.08 44.95
C GLN A 181 17.35 6.62 46.10
N GLY A 182 17.20 5.32 46.30
CA GLY A 182 16.45 4.75 47.40
C GLY A 182 14.95 4.50 47.14
N TYR A 183 14.50 4.57 45.88
CA TYR A 183 13.12 4.17 45.53
C TYR A 183 13.04 2.63 45.50
N ASP A 184 11.93 2.11 46.01
CA ASP A 184 11.62 0.68 45.89
C ASP A 184 11.01 0.34 44.49
N ASP A 185 10.92 -0.93 44.17
CA ASP A 185 10.45 -1.38 42.86
C ASP A 185 9.02 -0.90 42.56
N GLU A 186 8.13 -0.87 43.56
CA GLU A 186 6.75 -0.42 43.38
C GLU A 186 6.67 1.10 43.06
N ALA A 187 7.51 1.90 43.69
CA ALA A 187 7.61 3.33 43.40
C ALA A 187 8.21 3.57 42.01
N ILE A 188 9.23 2.81 41.64
CA ILE A 188 9.86 2.85 40.31
C ILE A 188 8.84 2.52 39.23
N ASP A 189 8.05 1.47 39.38
CA ASP A 189 7.02 1.07 38.42
C ASP A 189 5.98 2.20 38.24
N ARG A 190 5.50 2.77 39.33
CA ARG A 190 4.55 3.91 39.28
C ARG A 190 5.15 5.14 38.57
N ILE A 191 6.43 5.43 38.76
CA ILE A 191 7.11 6.56 38.11
C ILE A 191 7.20 6.30 36.59
N LEU A 192 7.62 5.12 36.17
CA LEU A 192 7.77 4.76 34.75
C LEU A 192 6.43 4.61 34.03
N GLU A 193 5.37 4.24 34.75
CA GLU A 193 4.01 4.24 34.22
C GLU A 193 3.47 5.67 34.04
N ALA A 194 3.73 6.56 34.99
CA ALA A 194 3.27 7.94 34.95
C ALA A 194 3.92 8.77 33.83
N VAL A 195 5.21 8.51 33.54
CA VAL A 195 5.98 9.28 32.55
C VAL A 195 6.40 8.37 31.40
N PRO A 196 5.99 8.64 30.16
CA PRO A 196 6.42 7.83 29.03
C PRO A 196 7.96 7.92 28.86
N VAL A 197 8.60 6.76 28.77
CA VAL A 197 10.06 6.69 28.59
C VAL A 197 10.41 7.12 27.19
N ALA A 198 11.37 8.04 27.08
CA ALA A 198 11.82 8.54 25.79
C ALA A 198 12.56 7.48 24.97
N THR A 199 12.37 7.53 23.67
CA THR A 199 13.13 6.76 22.68
C THR A 199 13.29 7.57 21.41
N HIS A 200 14.17 7.15 20.49
CA HIS A 200 14.17 7.78 19.18
C HIS A 200 12.88 7.48 18.41
N ASN A 201 12.44 8.45 17.66
CA ASN A 201 11.27 8.34 16.82
C ASN A 201 11.58 8.88 15.42
N GLN A 202 10.83 8.42 14.45
CA GLN A 202 11.04 8.73 13.05
C GLN A 202 9.72 8.69 12.28
N ARG A 203 9.74 9.26 11.08
CA ARG A 203 8.63 9.16 10.15
C ARG A 203 8.57 7.75 9.56
N GLY A 204 7.38 7.16 9.63
CA GLY A 204 7.04 5.89 8.98
C GLY A 204 6.24 6.13 7.71
N LEU A 205 6.50 5.34 6.67
CA LEU A 205 5.76 5.29 5.42
C LEU A 205 5.12 3.92 5.29
N GLY A 206 3.82 3.84 5.57
CA GLY A 206 3.04 2.61 5.40
C GLY A 206 2.39 2.56 4.03
N THR A 207 2.46 1.43 3.36
CA THR A 207 1.77 1.14 2.09
C THR A 207 0.97 -0.14 2.26
N LEU A 208 -0.33 -0.08 1.95
CA LEU A 208 -1.24 -1.22 2.02
C LEU A 208 -1.98 -1.37 0.70
N GLN A 209 -2.05 -2.59 0.18
CA GLN A 209 -2.68 -2.91 -1.10
C GLN A 209 -3.53 -4.18 -0.99
N LEU A 210 -4.73 -4.14 -1.57
CA LEU A 210 -5.62 -5.28 -1.73
C LEU A 210 -5.89 -5.52 -3.21
N GLY A 211 -5.72 -6.75 -3.67
CA GLY A 211 -5.92 -7.15 -5.06
C GLY A 211 -7.13 -8.06 -5.19
N LEU A 212 -8.09 -7.66 -6.03
CA LEU A 212 -9.29 -8.45 -6.36
C LEU A 212 -9.03 -9.29 -7.62
N PRO A 213 -9.26 -10.62 -7.56
CA PRO A 213 -9.13 -11.49 -8.72
C PRO A 213 -10.23 -11.25 -9.75
N GLU A 214 -10.16 -11.95 -10.88
CA GLU A 214 -11.12 -11.83 -11.98
C GLU A 214 -12.55 -12.14 -11.52
N GLY A 215 -13.50 -11.29 -11.94
CA GLY A 215 -14.92 -11.48 -11.66
C GLY A 215 -15.34 -11.16 -10.22
N VAL A 216 -14.43 -10.79 -9.35
CA VAL A 216 -14.78 -10.34 -7.99
C VAL A 216 -15.03 -8.83 -8.02
N ASP A 217 -16.23 -8.43 -7.63
CA ASP A 217 -16.62 -7.04 -7.45
C ASP A 217 -16.88 -6.78 -5.96
N ALA A 218 -15.87 -6.22 -5.29
CA ALA A 218 -15.95 -5.81 -3.90
C ALA A 218 -15.55 -4.35 -3.77
N ASP A 219 -16.17 -3.68 -2.80
CA ASP A 219 -15.89 -2.29 -2.47
C ASP A 219 -14.74 -2.22 -1.47
N ILE A 220 -13.58 -1.71 -1.89
CA ILE A 220 -12.44 -1.43 -1.02
C ILE A 220 -12.37 0.08 -0.80
N ASP A 221 -12.74 0.53 0.40
CA ASP A 221 -12.64 1.95 0.74
C ASP A 221 -11.19 2.34 1.04
N ALA A 222 -10.64 3.25 0.23
CA ALA A 222 -9.29 3.76 0.43
C ALA A 222 -9.10 4.46 1.79
N ARG A 223 -10.14 5.09 2.35
CA ARG A 223 -10.08 5.72 3.67
C ARG A 223 -9.91 4.68 4.77
N GLU A 224 -10.59 3.56 4.66
CA GLU A 224 -10.45 2.46 5.60
C GLU A 224 -9.03 1.87 5.54
N LEU A 225 -8.45 1.73 4.34
CA LEU A 225 -7.06 1.33 4.19
C LEU A 225 -6.09 2.35 4.82
N VAL A 226 -6.34 3.66 4.65
CA VAL A 226 -5.54 4.71 5.31
C VAL A 226 -5.61 4.55 6.82
N GLN A 227 -6.80 4.35 7.37
CA GLN A 227 -7.00 4.17 8.81
C GLN A 227 -6.21 2.95 9.32
N ILE A 228 -6.26 1.81 8.62
CA ILE A 228 -5.47 0.62 9.00
C ILE A 228 -3.97 0.95 9.01
N VAL A 229 -3.46 1.67 8.01
CA VAL A 229 -2.06 2.06 7.95
C VAL A 229 -1.67 2.99 9.10
N GLU A 230 -2.47 4.01 9.39
CA GLU A 230 -2.19 4.96 10.47
C GLU A 230 -2.24 4.29 11.84
N GLU A 231 -3.26 3.48 12.10
CA GLU A 231 -3.42 2.72 13.34
C GLU A 231 -2.31 1.68 13.56
N SER A 232 -1.62 1.25 12.51
CA SER A 232 -0.51 0.30 12.61
C SER A 232 0.76 0.91 13.20
N MET A 233 0.94 2.23 13.11
CA MET A 233 2.13 2.94 13.60
C MET A 233 2.00 3.36 15.06
N SER A 234 3.06 3.89 15.66
CA SER A 234 3.05 4.35 17.05
C SER A 234 2.10 5.52 17.27
N SER A 235 2.03 6.44 16.32
CA SER A 235 1.07 7.53 16.30
C SER A 235 0.82 8.02 14.88
N GLU A 236 -0.37 8.54 14.65
CA GLU A 236 -0.68 9.37 13.50
C GLU A 236 0.08 10.69 13.55
N ILE A 237 0.22 11.36 12.41
CA ILE A 237 0.76 12.71 12.29
C ILE A 237 -0.30 13.65 11.73
N TYR A 238 -0.10 14.97 11.94
CA TYR A 238 -1.04 16.00 11.53
C TYR A 238 -0.26 17.20 10.99
N GLU A 239 -0.77 17.83 9.94
CA GLU A 239 -0.12 19.00 9.33
C GLU A 239 -0.18 20.25 10.24
N LEU A 240 -1.27 20.42 11.00
CA LEU A 240 -1.45 21.54 11.93
C LEU A 240 -1.82 21.03 13.31
N MET A 241 -1.02 21.39 14.32
CA MET A 241 -1.23 21.03 15.73
C MET A 241 -1.05 22.25 16.63
N LYS A 242 -1.77 22.27 17.76
CA LYS A 242 -1.48 23.12 18.91
C LYS A 242 -0.59 22.36 19.89
N ARG A 243 -0.07 23.04 20.92
CA ARG A 243 0.83 22.44 21.92
C ARG A 243 0.26 21.19 22.60
N ASP A 244 -1.05 21.22 22.91
CA ASP A 244 -1.73 20.08 23.54
C ASP A 244 -1.86 18.90 22.55
N ASP A 245 -2.05 19.19 21.25
CA ASP A 245 -2.05 18.16 20.20
C ASP A 245 -0.66 17.53 20.07
N GLU A 246 0.41 18.35 20.02
CA GLU A 246 1.80 17.88 19.96
C GLU A 246 2.13 16.99 21.16
N ALA A 247 1.75 17.41 22.37
CA ALA A 247 1.96 16.62 23.59
C ALA A 247 1.25 15.26 23.51
N SER A 248 0.00 15.25 23.04
CA SER A 248 -0.80 14.03 22.89
C SER A 248 -0.16 13.06 21.86
N VAL A 249 0.33 13.57 20.73
CA VAL A 249 0.99 12.76 19.69
C VAL A 249 2.28 12.15 20.24
N VAL A 250 3.11 12.95 20.93
CA VAL A 250 4.37 12.48 21.53
C VAL A 250 4.11 11.43 22.60
N GLU A 251 3.16 11.68 23.51
CA GLU A 251 2.80 10.74 24.56
C GLU A 251 2.30 9.41 23.97
N ARG A 252 1.37 9.45 23.02
CA ARG A 252 0.84 8.28 22.33
C ARG A 252 1.94 7.45 21.70
N ALA A 253 2.84 8.10 20.95
CA ALA A 253 3.91 7.39 20.28
C ALA A 253 4.86 6.67 21.23
N HIS A 254 5.24 7.31 22.35
CA HIS A 254 6.14 6.70 23.32
C HIS A 254 5.46 5.67 24.23
N ARG A 255 4.13 5.71 24.37
CA ARG A 255 3.36 4.65 25.05
C ARG A 255 3.05 3.46 24.15
N ARG A 256 3.26 3.59 22.86
CA ARG A 256 3.00 2.55 21.85
C ARG A 256 4.18 2.40 20.90
N PRO A 257 5.39 2.07 21.40
CA PRO A 257 6.53 1.88 20.53
C PRO A 257 6.30 0.68 19.61
N ARG A 258 6.75 0.80 18.34
CA ARG A 258 6.56 -0.23 17.31
C ARG A 258 7.75 -0.31 16.37
N PHE A 259 8.19 -1.54 16.13
CA PHE A 259 9.11 -1.85 15.03
C PHE A 259 8.41 -1.80 13.67
N VAL A 260 9.17 -1.75 12.58
CA VAL A 260 8.60 -1.86 11.21
C VAL A 260 7.83 -3.16 11.03
N GLU A 261 8.31 -4.25 11.64
CA GLU A 261 7.69 -5.56 11.64
C GLU A 261 6.31 -5.55 12.31
N ASP A 262 6.20 -4.84 13.44
CA ASP A 262 4.93 -4.70 14.17
C ASP A 262 3.91 -3.92 13.32
N CYS A 263 4.34 -2.84 12.67
CA CYS A 263 3.48 -2.08 11.77
C CYS A 263 2.93 -2.95 10.64
N VAL A 264 3.77 -3.80 10.02
CA VAL A 264 3.32 -4.71 8.96
C VAL A 264 2.35 -5.75 9.49
N ARG A 265 2.64 -6.38 10.65
CA ARG A 265 1.73 -7.34 11.29
C ARG A 265 0.37 -6.74 11.61
N GLU A 266 0.35 -5.51 12.14
CA GLU A 266 -0.89 -4.80 12.45
C GLU A 266 -1.68 -4.43 11.19
N MET A 267 -1.01 -3.96 10.12
CA MET A 267 -1.69 -3.73 8.85
C MET A 267 -2.36 -5.00 8.32
N ILE A 268 -1.64 -6.12 8.33
CA ILE A 268 -2.15 -7.43 7.87
C ILE A 268 -3.30 -7.92 8.77
N GLY A 269 -3.14 -7.83 10.09
CA GLY A 269 -4.19 -8.16 11.05
C GLY A 269 -5.43 -7.29 10.88
N GLY A 270 -5.24 -5.99 10.66
CA GLY A 270 -6.30 -5.03 10.38
C GLY A 270 -7.10 -5.39 9.13
N VAL A 271 -6.44 -5.80 8.05
CA VAL A 271 -7.12 -6.29 6.84
C VAL A 271 -7.90 -7.56 7.13
N ALA A 272 -7.29 -8.56 7.76
CA ALA A 272 -7.95 -9.84 8.05
C ALA A 272 -9.19 -9.67 8.96
N GLY A 273 -9.14 -8.72 9.89
CA GLY A 273 -10.24 -8.44 10.82
C GLY A 273 -11.36 -7.59 10.25
N ARG A 274 -11.07 -6.64 9.33
CA ARG A 274 -12.07 -5.73 8.78
C ARG A 274 -12.73 -6.25 7.50
N TYR A 275 -11.98 -6.99 6.66
CA TYR A 275 -12.46 -7.51 5.39
C TYR A 275 -12.76 -9.01 5.48
N THR A 276 -13.62 -9.40 6.43
CA THR A 276 -13.97 -10.81 6.70
C THR A 276 -14.76 -11.47 5.56
N GLU A 277 -15.47 -10.67 4.76
CA GLU A 277 -16.31 -11.12 3.64
C GLU A 277 -15.52 -11.37 2.35
N LEU A 278 -14.27 -10.88 2.25
CA LEU A 278 -13.45 -11.09 1.07
C LEU A 278 -12.99 -12.54 0.95
N GLY A 279 -12.93 -13.04 -0.29
CA GLY A 279 -12.46 -14.39 -0.60
C GLY A 279 -11.00 -14.64 -0.24
N ASP A 280 -10.65 -15.91 -0.08
CA ASP A 280 -9.28 -16.33 0.28
C ASP A 280 -8.26 -16.13 -0.83
N ASP A 281 -8.68 -15.90 -2.06
CA ASP A 281 -7.87 -15.61 -3.25
C ASP A 281 -7.55 -14.11 -3.45
N VAL A 282 -8.05 -13.24 -2.57
CA VAL A 282 -7.70 -11.82 -2.52
C VAL A 282 -6.24 -11.66 -2.15
N PHE A 283 -5.51 -10.90 -2.95
CA PHE A 283 -4.11 -10.57 -2.69
C PHE A 283 -4.01 -9.44 -1.68
N VAL A 284 -3.08 -9.56 -0.74
CA VAL A 284 -2.77 -8.52 0.25
C VAL A 284 -1.28 -8.24 0.23
N SER A 285 -0.90 -6.97 0.30
CA SER A 285 0.49 -6.54 0.50
C SER A 285 0.52 -5.36 1.46
N ALA A 286 1.33 -5.48 2.50
CA ALA A 286 1.63 -4.44 3.47
C ALA A 286 3.13 -4.21 3.56
N ARG A 287 3.57 -2.95 3.45
CA ARG A 287 4.98 -2.54 3.54
C ARG A 287 5.09 -1.34 4.46
N GLN A 288 6.03 -1.38 5.38
CA GLN A 288 6.43 -0.26 6.23
C GLN A 288 7.89 0.09 5.96
N GLU A 289 8.17 1.38 5.82
CA GLU A 289 9.52 1.92 5.73
C GLU A 289 9.67 3.04 6.76
N ASN A 290 10.64 2.93 7.66
CA ASN A 290 10.96 3.95 8.65
C ASN A 290 12.17 4.76 8.18
N LEU A 291 12.00 6.08 8.13
CA LEU A 291 13.06 7.04 7.83
C LEU A 291 13.83 7.30 9.11
N GLU A 292 14.85 6.49 9.39
CA GLU A 292 15.56 6.50 10.66
C GLU A 292 16.23 7.84 10.96
N THR A 293 16.20 8.23 12.25
CA THR A 293 16.76 9.52 12.72
C THR A 293 18.14 9.41 13.30
N ILE A 294 18.46 8.25 13.91
CA ILE A 294 19.78 8.02 14.54
C ILE A 294 20.72 7.16 13.68
N HIS A 295 20.22 6.60 12.57
CA HIS A 295 20.96 5.81 11.61
C HIS A 295 20.97 6.48 10.23
N GLN A 296 21.98 6.17 9.40
CA GLN A 296 22.10 6.70 8.05
C GLN A 296 21.28 5.91 7.02
N HIS A 297 20.78 4.75 7.38
CA HIS A 297 19.93 3.89 6.55
C HIS A 297 18.50 3.93 7.06
N ASN A 298 17.56 3.63 6.18
CA ASN A 298 16.18 3.34 6.54
C ASN A 298 16.00 1.85 6.81
N VAL A 299 14.98 1.48 7.57
CA VAL A 299 14.58 0.10 7.79
C VAL A 299 13.23 -0.20 7.14
N VAL A 300 13.05 -1.43 6.69
CA VAL A 300 11.86 -1.84 5.96
C VAL A 300 11.42 -3.24 6.36
N ALA A 301 10.09 -3.43 6.44
CA ALA A 301 9.46 -4.74 6.49
C ALA A 301 8.33 -4.80 5.47
N GLU A 302 8.06 -6.00 4.95
CA GLU A 302 7.00 -6.25 4.00
C GLU A 302 6.41 -7.65 4.20
N ARG A 303 5.09 -7.78 4.01
CA ARG A 303 4.36 -9.05 3.93
C ARG A 303 3.36 -8.97 2.78
N TYR A 304 3.39 -9.97 1.93
CA TYR A 304 2.42 -10.14 0.85
C TYR A 304 2.01 -11.61 0.70
N GLY A 305 0.83 -11.86 0.16
CA GLY A 305 0.29 -13.18 -0.08
C GLY A 305 -1.22 -13.17 -0.27
N LEU A 306 -1.84 -14.33 -0.27
CA LEU A 306 -3.28 -14.45 -0.34
C LEU A 306 -3.92 -14.32 1.04
N LEU A 307 -5.11 -13.74 1.10
CA LEU A 307 -5.83 -13.50 2.36
C LEU A 307 -6.14 -14.82 3.09
N GLY A 308 -6.43 -15.91 2.38
CA GLY A 308 -6.61 -17.22 2.97
C GLY A 308 -5.37 -17.78 3.64
N GLU A 309 -4.18 -17.58 3.05
CA GLU A 309 -2.89 -17.97 3.68
C GLU A 309 -2.64 -17.17 4.96
N ILE A 310 -2.94 -15.87 4.93
CA ILE A 310 -2.80 -14.96 6.08
C ILE A 310 -3.75 -15.37 7.21
N ARG A 311 -5.03 -15.62 6.92
CA ARG A 311 -6.02 -16.08 7.91
C ARG A 311 -5.61 -17.40 8.55
N ALA A 312 -5.12 -18.35 7.76
CA ALA A 312 -4.64 -19.63 8.27
C ALA A 312 -3.41 -19.49 9.15
N GLU A 313 -2.53 -18.51 8.88
CA GLU A 313 -1.36 -18.20 9.70
C GLU A 313 -1.77 -17.56 11.04
N LEU A 314 -2.69 -16.60 11.02
CA LEU A 314 -3.23 -15.94 12.23
C LEU A 314 -3.93 -16.95 13.14
N SER A 315 -4.79 -17.82 12.62
CA SER A 315 -5.51 -18.85 13.39
C SER A 315 -4.55 -19.86 14.04
N ARG A 316 -3.45 -20.20 13.40
CA ARG A 316 -2.39 -21.06 14.00
C ARG A 316 -1.65 -20.34 15.12
N GLY A 317 -1.35 -19.07 14.95
CA GLY A 317 -0.73 -18.23 15.99
C GLY A 317 -1.61 -18.12 17.23
N GLU A 318 -2.90 -17.88 17.07
CA GLU A 318 -3.88 -17.85 18.18
C GLU A 318 -3.98 -19.18 18.92
N SER A 319 -4.04 -20.30 18.19
CA SER A 319 -4.03 -21.64 18.81
C SER A 319 -2.78 -21.93 19.60
N ALA A 320 -1.60 -21.52 19.10
CA ALA A 320 -0.33 -21.70 19.80
C ALA A 320 -0.28 -20.84 21.08
N THR A 321 -0.78 -19.61 21.03
CA THR A 321 -0.85 -18.71 22.20
C THR A 321 -1.84 -19.24 23.25
N ALA A 322 -3.02 -19.71 22.83
CA ALA A 322 -4.00 -20.33 23.72
C ALA A 322 -3.45 -21.57 24.42
N THR A 323 -2.71 -22.41 23.70
CA THR A 323 -2.05 -23.60 24.25
C THR A 323 -0.93 -23.22 25.23
N ALA A 324 -0.13 -22.21 24.91
CA ALA A 324 0.92 -21.72 25.80
C ALA A 324 0.36 -21.13 27.11
N THR A 325 -0.75 -20.38 27.04
CA THR A 325 -1.44 -19.82 28.22
C THR A 325 -2.05 -20.95 29.08
N ALA A 326 -2.60 -21.99 28.48
CA ALA A 326 -3.13 -23.14 29.20
C ALA A 326 -2.01 -24.00 29.83
N THR A 327 -0.83 -24.04 29.20
CA THR A 327 0.35 -24.81 29.67
C THR A 327 1.16 -24.06 30.72
N ALA A 328 1.14 -22.71 30.72
CA ALA A 328 1.82 -21.90 31.75
C ALA A 328 1.18 -22.05 33.14
N THR A 329 -0.01 -22.61 33.24
CA THR A 329 -0.66 -23.01 34.52
C THR A 329 -0.25 -24.42 34.98
N ALA A 330 0.47 -25.17 34.15
CA ALA A 330 0.95 -26.51 34.48
C ALA A 330 2.43 -26.68 34.03
N THR A 331 3.36 -26.55 35.00
CA THR A 331 4.72 -27.09 35.01
C THR A 331 5.76 -26.41 34.09
N ALA A 332 6.65 -25.67 34.69
CA ALA A 332 7.98 -25.38 34.18
C ALA A 332 8.76 -26.68 33.96
N THR A 333 8.93 -27.12 32.76
CA THR A 333 10.03 -27.89 32.18
C THR A 333 9.59 -28.57 30.89
N ALA A 334 9.90 -27.99 29.73
CA ALA A 334 10.04 -28.72 28.47
C ALA A 334 10.86 -27.91 27.48
N THR A 335 11.92 -28.49 27.06
CA THR A 335 12.88 -28.12 26.04
C THR A 335 12.22 -27.76 24.72
N ALA A 336 12.49 -26.57 24.21
CA ALA A 336 12.07 -26.16 22.89
C ALA A 336 12.75 -27.04 21.83
N THR A 337 11.94 -27.84 21.15
CA THR A 337 12.34 -28.48 19.89
C THR A 337 11.81 -27.65 18.76
N ALA A 338 12.69 -26.90 18.10
CA ALA A 338 12.39 -26.21 16.87
C ALA A 338 12.03 -27.24 15.80
N THR A 339 10.82 -27.15 15.25
CA THR A 339 10.43 -28.01 14.13
C THR A 339 9.91 -27.17 12.98
N ALA A 340 10.64 -27.30 11.88
CA ALA A 340 10.26 -27.11 10.50
C ALA A 340 9.53 -25.80 10.15
N THR A 341 10.32 -24.85 9.74
CA THR A 341 9.91 -23.76 8.85
C THR A 341 9.47 -24.37 7.52
N ALA A 342 8.18 -24.57 7.34
CA ALA A 342 7.61 -24.65 6.02
C ALA A 342 7.80 -23.26 5.41
N THR A 343 8.75 -23.12 4.49
CA THR A 343 8.91 -21.92 3.67
C THR A 343 7.68 -21.83 2.80
N ALA A 344 6.64 -21.15 3.27
CA ALA A 344 5.49 -20.82 2.46
C ALA A 344 6.01 -19.93 1.33
N THR A 345 5.88 -20.41 0.09
CA THR A 345 6.22 -19.65 -1.10
C THR A 345 5.14 -18.60 -1.27
N HIS A 346 5.33 -17.42 -0.68
CA HIS A 346 4.38 -16.32 -0.74
C HIS A 346 4.29 -15.78 -2.16
N MET A 347 3.07 -15.69 -2.70
CA MET A 347 2.81 -15.16 -4.02
C MET A 347 3.07 -13.67 -4.07
N SER A 348 4.13 -13.23 -4.76
CA SER A 348 4.45 -11.81 -4.92
C SER A 348 3.36 -11.08 -5.73
N ARG A 349 3.27 -9.73 -5.57
CA ARG A 349 2.37 -8.88 -6.37
C ARG A 349 2.51 -9.18 -7.87
N ARG A 350 3.75 -9.28 -8.37
CA ARG A 350 4.01 -9.55 -9.78
C ARG A 350 3.49 -10.92 -10.18
N ALA A 351 3.78 -11.96 -9.40
CA ALA A 351 3.29 -13.32 -9.67
C ALA A 351 1.76 -13.39 -9.64
N TRP A 352 1.11 -12.67 -8.71
CA TRP A 352 -0.35 -12.61 -8.65
C TRP A 352 -0.95 -11.91 -9.86
N LEU A 353 -0.38 -10.78 -10.30
CA LEU A 353 -0.81 -10.07 -11.52
C LEU A 353 -0.54 -10.90 -12.79
N ASP A 354 0.56 -11.64 -12.84
CA ASP A 354 0.93 -12.47 -14.00
C ASP A 354 0.08 -13.75 -14.08
N ALA A 355 -0.47 -14.25 -12.97
CA ALA A 355 -1.41 -15.35 -12.97
C ALA A 355 -2.75 -15.03 -13.69
N ALA A 356 -2.99 -13.76 -14.05
CA ALA A 356 -4.05 -13.31 -14.97
C ALA A 356 -3.75 -13.59 -16.45
N SER A 357 -2.55 -14.06 -16.78
CA SER A 357 -2.05 -14.20 -18.17
C SER A 357 -2.37 -15.55 -18.77
#